data_4947208c96407bc0b3d566519e10eb5e
#
_entry.id   4947208c96407bc0b3d566519e10eb5e
#
_cell.length_a   1.000
_cell.length_b   1.000
_cell.length_c   1.000
_cell.angle_alpha   90.00
_cell.angle_beta   90.00
_cell.angle_gamma   90.00
#
_symmetry.space_group_name_H-M   'P 1'
#
loop_
_entity.id
_entity.type
_entity.pdbx_description
1 polymer ?
#
loop_
_entity_poly.entity_id
_entity_poly.type
_entity_poly.pdbx_seq_one_letter_code
_entity_poly.pdbx_strand_id
1 'polypeptide(L)'
;MPTGVDLDGDGTRSSPRDAQGYGRFAGQNGMALLSRFPIAAANAQDFTETLWRDLPDALRPEAGGKAFPSAEAWAIQRLSSVGHWVVPVETPLGSIQILAAHPTPPIHDGPEDRNGKRNHDEARLWSLLLNGWKGAEIAQPILLTEAGIDPARPDHRPEALRALLTGPLRDVGPPDPTVTWGKSGPARSTFIATSPAFKALASGTLSDPEASRHALVWADISF
;
A
#
# COMPACT_ATOMS: atom_id res chain seq x y z
N MET A 1 13.18 -12.32 -2.97
CA MET A 1 13.76 -13.69 -2.89
C MET A 1 12.73 -14.59 -2.25
N PRO A 2 12.55 -15.84 -2.73
CA PRO A 2 11.68 -16.82 -2.07
C PRO A 2 12.10 -17.05 -0.62
N THR A 3 11.11 -17.26 0.24
CA THR A 3 11.32 -17.44 1.69
C THR A 3 11.77 -18.86 2.07
N GLY A 4 11.68 -19.82 1.14
CA GLY A 4 11.84 -21.24 1.42
C GLY A 4 10.60 -21.92 2.00
N VAL A 5 9.50 -21.17 2.13
CA VAL A 5 8.20 -21.66 2.58
C VAL A 5 7.19 -21.45 1.46
N ASP A 6 6.29 -22.41 1.27
CA ASP A 6 5.17 -22.32 0.34
C ASP A 6 4.16 -21.28 0.87
N LEU A 7 4.23 -20.05 0.32
CA LEU A 7 3.38 -18.94 0.76
C LEU A 7 2.05 -18.86 0.02
N ASP A 8 1.91 -19.52 -1.12
CA ASP A 8 0.68 -19.47 -1.93
C ASP A 8 -0.08 -20.80 -2.01
N GLY A 9 0.45 -21.85 -1.36
CA GLY A 9 -0.23 -23.14 -1.24
C GLY A 9 -0.20 -24.00 -2.50
N ASP A 10 0.72 -23.72 -3.45
CA ASP A 10 0.85 -24.48 -4.70
C ASP A 10 1.69 -25.76 -4.58
N GLY A 11 2.29 -26.00 -3.40
CA GLY A 11 3.15 -27.15 -3.10
C GLY A 11 4.62 -26.94 -3.45
N THR A 12 5.01 -25.79 -4.00
CA THR A 12 6.42 -25.42 -4.24
C THR A 12 6.92 -24.48 -3.14
N ARG A 13 8.26 -24.22 -3.09
CA ARG A 13 8.85 -23.36 -2.05
C ARG A 13 9.88 -22.38 -2.61
N SER A 14 9.94 -22.25 -3.92
CA SER A 14 11.00 -21.50 -4.59
C SER A 14 10.50 -20.66 -5.78
N SER A 15 9.17 -20.52 -5.90
CA SER A 15 8.56 -19.69 -6.92
C SER A 15 8.65 -18.21 -6.55
N PRO A 16 8.46 -17.28 -7.49
CA PRO A 16 8.33 -15.86 -7.18
C PRO A 16 7.16 -15.52 -6.24
N ARG A 17 6.17 -16.42 -6.12
CA ARG A 17 4.99 -16.28 -5.25
C ARG A 17 5.29 -16.63 -3.79
N ASP A 18 6.44 -17.30 -3.55
CA ASP A 18 6.95 -17.63 -2.21
C ASP A 18 7.86 -16.54 -1.64
N ALA A 19 7.99 -15.42 -2.31
CA ALA A 19 8.59 -14.23 -1.75
C ALA A 19 7.59 -13.47 -0.87
N GLN A 20 8.07 -12.64 0.04
CA GLN A 20 7.21 -11.82 0.91
C GLN A 20 6.26 -10.87 0.14
N GLY A 21 6.75 -10.29 -0.97
CA GLY A 21 5.96 -9.77 -2.07
C GLY A 21 6.35 -10.51 -3.34
N TYR A 22 5.55 -10.50 -4.39
CA TYR A 22 5.89 -11.18 -5.62
C TYR A 22 7.21 -10.67 -6.19
N GLY A 23 8.17 -11.55 -6.43
CA GLY A 23 9.44 -11.14 -7.01
C GLY A 23 10.39 -12.27 -7.34
N ARG A 24 11.07 -12.13 -8.48
CA ARG A 24 12.10 -13.08 -8.97
C ARG A 24 13.50 -12.73 -8.48
N PHE A 25 13.71 -11.47 -8.10
CA PHE A 25 14.98 -10.97 -7.55
C PHE A 25 14.73 -9.85 -6.54
N ALA A 26 15.70 -9.60 -5.68
CA ALA A 26 15.62 -8.53 -4.67
C ALA A 26 15.52 -7.16 -5.37
N GLY A 27 14.59 -6.32 -4.91
CA GLY A 27 14.33 -5.00 -5.48
C GLY A 27 13.33 -4.97 -6.65
N GLN A 28 12.85 -6.12 -7.13
CA GLN A 28 11.74 -6.13 -8.10
C GLN A 28 10.51 -5.45 -7.48
N ASN A 29 9.87 -4.54 -8.23
CA ASN A 29 8.73 -3.73 -7.79
C ASN A 29 9.02 -2.86 -6.55
N GLY A 30 10.28 -2.52 -6.30
CA GLY A 30 10.66 -1.65 -5.19
C GLY A 30 10.10 -0.24 -5.30
N MET A 31 10.02 0.45 -4.17
CA MET A 31 9.65 1.87 -4.08
C MET A 31 10.89 2.74 -3.95
N ALA A 32 10.77 4.01 -4.37
CA ALA A 32 11.77 5.03 -4.13
C ALA A 32 11.08 6.36 -3.79
N LEU A 33 11.63 7.09 -2.83
CA LEU A 33 11.20 8.45 -2.48
C LEU A 33 12.32 9.41 -2.85
N LEU A 34 11.98 10.42 -3.66
CA LEU A 34 12.86 11.51 -4.02
C LEU A 34 12.29 12.82 -3.50
N SER A 35 13.14 13.67 -2.95
CA SER A 35 12.73 14.98 -2.43
C SER A 35 13.79 16.04 -2.80
N ARG A 36 13.32 17.25 -3.13
CA ARG A 36 14.21 18.41 -3.23
C ARG A 36 14.59 18.98 -1.85
N PHE A 37 13.82 18.61 -0.83
CA PHE A 37 14.07 19.01 0.56
C PHE A 37 14.80 17.88 1.31
N PRO A 38 15.54 18.20 2.38
CA PRO A 38 16.23 17.19 3.16
C PRO A 38 15.28 16.10 3.70
N ILE A 39 15.66 14.85 3.52
CA ILE A 39 14.99 13.69 4.13
C ILE A 39 15.70 13.41 5.45
N ALA A 40 14.96 13.44 6.57
CA ALA A 40 15.47 13.07 7.88
C ALA A 40 15.52 11.54 8.05
N ALA A 41 16.38 10.87 7.26
CA ALA A 41 16.39 9.41 7.14
C ALA A 41 16.63 8.69 8.48
N ALA A 42 17.34 9.30 9.41
CA ALA A 42 17.55 8.74 10.75
C ALA A 42 16.26 8.63 11.58
N ASN A 43 15.24 9.42 11.23
CA ASN A 43 13.93 9.44 11.89
C ASN A 43 12.85 8.71 11.08
N ALA A 44 13.21 8.11 9.95
CA ALA A 44 12.28 7.31 9.16
C ALA A 44 11.89 6.05 9.92
N GLN A 45 10.60 5.70 9.84
CA GLN A 45 10.06 4.47 10.41
C GLN A 45 9.70 3.52 9.26
N ASP A 46 10.17 2.29 9.35
CA ASP A 46 9.91 1.24 8.37
C ASP A 46 9.08 0.12 9.00
N PHE A 47 7.84 -0.02 8.56
CA PHE A 47 6.90 -1.05 9.01
C PHE A 47 6.83 -2.25 8.05
N THR A 48 7.73 -2.33 7.08
CA THR A 48 7.77 -3.38 6.05
C THR A 48 7.82 -4.79 6.65
N GLU A 49 8.57 -4.98 7.75
CA GLU A 49 8.75 -6.28 8.40
C GLU A 49 7.59 -6.67 9.36
N THR A 50 6.53 -5.87 9.44
CA THR A 50 5.35 -6.22 10.24
C THR A 50 4.72 -7.51 9.71
N LEU A 51 4.62 -8.54 10.57
CA LEU A 51 3.97 -9.78 10.19
C LEU A 51 2.46 -9.59 10.09
N TRP A 52 1.84 -10.19 9.07
CA TRP A 52 0.40 -10.07 8.88
C TRP A 52 -0.40 -10.57 10.07
N ARG A 53 0.04 -11.68 10.70
CA ARG A 53 -0.59 -12.23 11.90
C ARG A 53 -0.58 -11.31 13.12
N ASP A 54 0.33 -10.32 13.15
CA ASP A 54 0.45 -9.39 14.27
C ASP A 54 -0.47 -8.18 14.14
N LEU A 55 -1.09 -8.02 12.96
CA LEU A 55 -2.08 -6.95 12.78
C LEU A 55 -3.33 -7.28 13.61
N PRO A 56 -3.82 -6.36 14.46
CA PRO A 56 -5.08 -6.57 15.18
C PRO A 56 -6.22 -6.91 14.21
N ASP A 57 -6.99 -7.95 14.47
CA ASP A 57 -8.09 -8.45 13.64
C ASP A 57 -7.71 -8.71 12.17
N ALA A 58 -6.51 -9.24 11.93
CA ALA A 58 -6.00 -9.57 10.61
C ALA A 58 -6.97 -10.51 9.86
N LEU A 59 -7.24 -10.21 8.60
CA LEU A 59 -8.11 -11.01 7.74
C LEU A 59 -7.39 -12.27 7.25
N ARG A 60 -7.23 -13.27 8.12
CA ARG A 60 -6.59 -14.53 7.72
C ARG A 60 -7.38 -15.19 6.59
N PRO A 61 -6.73 -15.56 5.47
CA PRO A 61 -7.37 -16.31 4.39
C PRO A 61 -7.82 -17.69 4.82
N GLU A 62 -8.86 -18.22 4.16
CA GLU A 62 -9.38 -19.57 4.37
C GLU A 62 -9.75 -20.21 3.03
N ALA A 63 -9.46 -21.50 2.88
CA ALA A 63 -9.84 -22.30 1.74
C ALA A 63 -10.58 -23.57 2.21
N GLY A 64 -11.81 -23.78 1.74
CA GLY A 64 -12.61 -24.95 2.13
C GLY A 64 -12.85 -25.06 3.65
N GLY A 65 -13.01 -23.95 4.37
CA GLY A 65 -13.20 -23.90 5.81
C GLY A 65 -11.95 -24.19 6.64
N LYS A 66 -10.78 -24.17 6.00
CA LYS A 66 -9.48 -24.35 6.66
C LYS A 66 -8.63 -23.09 6.48
N ALA A 67 -7.84 -22.76 7.50
CA ALA A 67 -6.92 -21.66 7.45
C ALA A 67 -5.91 -21.81 6.29
N PHE A 68 -5.68 -20.75 5.55
CA PHE A 68 -4.77 -20.63 4.43
C PHE A 68 -3.87 -19.40 4.63
N PRO A 69 -2.64 -19.40 4.19
CA PRO A 69 -1.83 -20.56 3.82
C PRO A 69 -1.54 -21.46 5.03
N SER A 70 -0.54 -22.33 4.96
CA SER A 70 -0.17 -23.18 6.10
C SER A 70 0.15 -22.36 7.35
N ALA A 71 0.18 -23.01 8.53
CA ALA A 71 0.59 -22.36 9.78
C ALA A 71 2.06 -21.86 9.70
N GLU A 72 2.92 -22.58 9.00
CA GLU A 72 4.32 -22.19 8.74
C GLU A 72 4.38 -20.88 7.93
N ALA A 73 3.63 -20.80 6.84
CA ALA A 73 3.56 -19.62 6.00
C ALA A 73 2.95 -18.40 6.74
N TRP A 74 1.85 -18.62 7.45
CA TRP A 74 1.21 -17.57 8.27
C TRP A 74 2.14 -17.01 9.34
N ALA A 75 3.04 -17.88 9.88
CA ALA A 75 3.96 -17.47 10.92
C ALA A 75 5.03 -16.47 10.46
N ILE A 76 5.35 -16.44 9.16
CA ILE A 76 6.44 -15.62 8.60
C ILE A 76 5.98 -14.59 7.56
N GLN A 77 4.72 -14.66 7.10
CA GLN A 77 4.22 -13.76 6.06
C GLN A 77 4.18 -12.33 6.56
N ARG A 78 4.97 -11.45 5.93
CA ARG A 78 4.84 -10.00 6.15
C ARG A 78 3.49 -9.51 5.63
N LEU A 79 2.95 -8.49 6.29
CA LEU A 79 1.78 -7.80 5.78
C LEU A 79 2.13 -7.02 4.50
N SER A 80 3.19 -6.19 4.56
CA SER A 80 3.62 -5.41 3.41
C SER A 80 4.14 -6.29 2.29
N SER A 81 3.56 -6.14 1.10
CA SER A 81 4.06 -6.81 -0.11
C SER A 81 5.33 -6.16 -0.64
N VAL A 82 5.40 -4.82 -0.63
CA VAL A 82 6.57 -4.05 -1.05
C VAL A 82 7.18 -3.32 0.16
N GLY A 83 6.46 -2.36 0.74
CA GLY A 83 6.93 -1.62 1.89
C GLY A 83 5.85 -0.71 2.48
N HIS A 84 6.04 -0.31 3.75
CA HIS A 84 5.26 0.71 4.44
C HIS A 84 6.22 1.63 5.19
N TRP A 85 6.43 2.84 4.67
CA TRP A 85 7.41 3.79 5.17
C TRP A 85 6.75 5.06 5.68
N VAL A 86 7.22 5.56 6.81
CA VAL A 86 6.95 6.90 7.31
C VAL A 86 8.25 7.68 7.23
N VAL A 87 8.34 8.64 6.31
CA VAL A 87 9.58 9.35 5.99
C VAL A 87 9.44 10.84 6.26
N PRO A 88 10.12 11.39 7.27
CA PRO A 88 10.12 12.81 7.54
C PRO A 88 10.91 13.59 6.47
N VAL A 89 10.31 14.68 5.98
CA VAL A 89 10.92 15.62 5.03
C VAL A 89 10.86 17.02 5.62
N GLU A 90 12.02 17.68 5.72
CA GLU A 90 12.15 19.00 6.31
C GLU A 90 11.91 20.08 5.26
N THR A 91 10.76 20.74 5.34
CA THR A 91 10.39 21.83 4.43
C THR A 91 10.61 23.20 5.07
N PRO A 92 10.67 24.30 4.30
CA PRO A 92 10.70 25.65 4.85
C PRO A 92 9.49 26.01 5.72
N LEU A 93 8.38 25.28 5.61
CA LEU A 93 7.14 25.49 6.37
C LEU A 93 7.02 24.54 7.57
N GLY A 94 8.02 23.69 7.80
CA GLY A 94 8.05 22.69 8.86
C GLY A 94 8.25 21.28 8.34
N SER A 95 8.38 20.33 9.26
CA SER A 95 8.52 18.90 8.91
C SER A 95 7.17 18.30 8.51
N ILE A 96 7.16 17.58 7.41
CA ILE A 96 6.02 16.77 6.95
C ILE A 96 6.42 15.29 6.95
N GLN A 97 5.46 14.39 7.04
CA GLN A 97 5.75 12.95 6.99
C GLN A 97 5.10 12.31 5.77
N ILE A 98 5.94 11.80 4.90
CA ILE A 98 5.50 11.04 3.73
C ILE A 98 5.23 9.60 4.15
N LEU A 99 3.99 9.17 3.99
CA LEU A 99 3.57 7.80 4.12
C LEU A 99 3.62 7.16 2.73
N ALA A 100 4.43 6.13 2.55
CA ALA A 100 4.59 5.50 1.25
C ALA A 100 4.32 3.99 1.33
N ALA A 101 3.45 3.50 0.46
CA ALA A 101 3.16 2.07 0.31
C ALA A 101 2.77 1.71 -1.12
N HIS A 102 3.02 0.44 -1.44
CA HIS A 102 2.52 -0.20 -2.65
C HIS A 102 1.91 -1.55 -2.25
N PRO A 103 0.62 -1.59 -1.89
CA PRO A 103 -0.08 -2.81 -1.52
C PRO A 103 -0.13 -3.86 -2.63
N THR A 104 -0.29 -5.11 -2.23
CA THR A 104 -0.48 -6.21 -3.18
C THR A 104 -1.75 -5.98 -4.02
N PRO A 105 -1.72 -6.20 -5.34
CA PRO A 105 -2.96 -6.14 -6.11
C PRO A 105 -3.90 -7.29 -5.67
N PRO A 106 -5.22 -7.04 -5.51
CA PRO A 106 -6.18 -8.02 -4.99
C PRO A 106 -6.64 -9.01 -6.05
N ILE A 107 -5.71 -9.55 -6.81
CA ILE A 107 -5.92 -10.47 -7.93
C ILE A 107 -4.83 -11.55 -7.91
N HIS A 108 -4.92 -12.52 -8.80
CA HIS A 108 -3.95 -13.62 -8.94
C HIS A 108 -3.93 -14.59 -7.75
N ASP A 109 -5.07 -14.79 -7.10
CA ASP A 109 -5.31 -15.75 -6.05
C ASP A 109 -6.55 -16.61 -6.32
N GLY A 110 -6.88 -17.50 -5.42
CA GLY A 110 -8.01 -18.43 -5.50
C GLY A 110 -9.19 -17.99 -4.62
N PRO A 111 -10.09 -18.93 -4.29
CA PRO A 111 -11.27 -18.65 -3.49
C PRO A 111 -10.96 -18.24 -2.04
N GLU A 112 -9.74 -18.42 -1.58
CA GLU A 112 -9.25 -17.97 -0.28
C GLU A 112 -9.13 -16.45 -0.17
N ASP A 113 -9.10 -15.74 -1.33
CA ASP A 113 -9.01 -14.29 -1.42
C ASP A 113 -7.83 -13.72 -0.61
N ARG A 114 -6.67 -14.37 -0.73
CA ARG A 114 -5.47 -13.99 0.03
C ARG A 114 -5.02 -12.57 -0.29
N ASN A 115 -4.93 -12.25 -1.57
CA ASN A 115 -4.43 -10.96 -2.01
C ASN A 115 -5.45 -9.84 -1.75
N GLY A 116 -6.75 -10.12 -1.89
CA GLY A 116 -7.79 -9.16 -1.54
C GLY A 116 -7.80 -8.82 -0.05
N LYS A 117 -7.71 -9.83 0.82
CA LYS A 117 -7.60 -9.65 2.28
C LYS A 117 -6.32 -8.94 2.69
N ARG A 118 -5.20 -9.27 2.03
CA ARG A 118 -3.92 -8.62 2.28
C ARG A 118 -3.93 -7.16 1.87
N ASN A 119 -4.43 -6.83 0.68
CA ASN A 119 -4.59 -5.46 0.21
C ASN A 119 -5.43 -4.61 1.18
N HIS A 120 -6.57 -5.15 1.62
CA HIS A 120 -7.41 -4.52 2.64
C HIS A 120 -6.62 -4.23 3.91
N ASP A 121 -5.88 -5.21 4.43
CA ASP A 121 -5.13 -5.07 5.67
C ASP A 121 -3.88 -4.17 5.52
N GLU A 122 -3.26 -4.13 4.35
CA GLU A 122 -2.20 -3.17 4.03
C GLU A 122 -2.73 -1.71 4.07
N ALA A 123 -3.93 -1.45 3.56
CA ALA A 123 -4.57 -0.14 3.69
C ALA A 123 -4.96 0.17 5.15
N ARG A 124 -5.46 -0.84 5.89
CA ARG A 124 -5.85 -0.72 7.29
C ARG A 124 -4.66 -0.45 8.22
N LEU A 125 -3.47 -0.93 7.88
CA LEU A 125 -2.25 -0.65 8.63
C LEU A 125 -2.03 0.86 8.80
N TRP A 126 -2.29 1.67 7.78
CA TRP A 126 -2.19 3.12 7.89
C TRP A 126 -3.13 3.70 8.95
N SER A 127 -4.37 3.23 9.01
CA SER A 127 -5.32 3.69 10.03
C SER A 127 -4.83 3.35 11.44
N LEU A 128 -4.22 2.20 11.64
CA LEU A 128 -3.65 1.80 12.93
C LEU A 128 -2.42 2.63 13.30
N LEU A 129 -1.51 2.87 12.36
CA LEU A 129 -0.31 3.67 12.58
C LEU A 129 -0.66 5.13 12.88
N LEU A 130 -1.62 5.72 12.15
CA LEU A 130 -2.14 7.07 12.42
C LEU A 130 -2.79 7.19 13.81
N ASN A 131 -3.23 6.08 14.40
CA ASN A 131 -3.73 6.00 15.76
C ASN A 131 -2.66 5.55 16.78
N GLY A 132 -1.37 5.63 16.43
CA GLY A 132 -0.25 5.36 17.34
C GLY A 132 0.08 3.89 17.56
N TRP A 133 -0.45 2.97 16.75
CA TRP A 133 -0.09 1.55 16.87
C TRP A 133 1.42 1.35 16.67
N LYS A 134 2.03 0.43 17.43
CA LYS A 134 3.48 0.20 17.49
C LYS A 134 4.31 1.44 17.85
N GLY A 135 3.71 2.41 18.54
CA GLY A 135 4.40 3.65 18.92
C GLY A 135 4.67 4.58 17.74
N ALA A 136 3.93 4.46 16.64
CA ALA A 136 4.05 5.37 15.51
C ALA A 136 3.64 6.78 15.92
N GLU A 137 4.52 7.75 15.67
CA GLU A 137 4.27 9.18 15.88
C GLU A 137 4.19 9.86 14.51
N ILE A 138 2.97 10.07 14.03
CA ILE A 138 2.72 10.61 12.69
C ILE A 138 2.03 11.96 12.79
N ALA A 139 2.75 13.00 12.37
CA ALA A 139 2.25 14.37 12.31
C ALA A 139 2.33 14.90 10.87
N GLN A 140 1.34 15.69 10.46
CA GLN A 140 1.28 16.26 9.11
C GLN A 140 1.47 15.22 7.98
N PRO A 141 0.72 14.09 7.99
CA PRO A 141 0.91 13.02 7.02
C PRO A 141 0.47 13.40 5.61
N ILE A 142 1.26 12.95 4.64
CA ILE A 142 0.94 12.92 3.21
C ILE A 142 1.14 11.49 2.73
N LEU A 143 0.05 10.80 2.40
CA LEU A 143 0.08 9.45 1.85
C LEU A 143 0.28 9.49 0.34
N LEU A 144 1.27 8.74 -0.13
CA LEU A 144 1.53 8.45 -1.54
C LEU A 144 1.42 6.94 -1.74
N THR A 145 0.42 6.49 -2.50
CA THR A 145 0.21 5.05 -2.69
C THR A 145 -0.36 4.72 -4.07
N GLU A 146 0.16 3.66 -4.66
CA GLU A 146 -0.56 2.89 -5.69
C GLU A 146 -1.29 1.76 -4.95
N ALA A 147 -2.60 1.88 -4.78
CA ALA A 147 -3.38 1.02 -3.90
C ALA A 147 -3.79 -0.32 -4.54
N GLY A 148 -3.63 -0.47 -5.86
CA GLY A 148 -4.04 -1.67 -6.59
C GLY A 148 -5.54 -1.86 -6.72
N ILE A 149 -6.36 -0.97 -6.16
CA ILE A 149 -7.84 -1.00 -6.22
C ILE A 149 -8.40 0.38 -6.49
N ASP A 150 -9.58 0.40 -7.07
CA ASP A 150 -10.41 1.60 -7.18
C ASP A 150 -11.49 1.55 -6.10
N PRO A 151 -11.44 2.42 -5.08
CA PRO A 151 -12.39 2.39 -3.97
C PRO A 151 -13.83 2.75 -4.38
N ALA A 152 -14.05 3.31 -5.57
CA ALA A 152 -15.40 3.53 -6.10
C ALA A 152 -16.07 2.22 -6.56
N ARG A 153 -15.29 1.16 -6.80
CA ARG A 153 -15.80 -0.16 -7.19
C ARG A 153 -16.09 -1.00 -5.95
N PRO A 154 -17.12 -1.87 -5.97
CA PRO A 154 -17.50 -2.71 -4.82
C PRO A 154 -16.63 -3.96 -4.67
N ASP A 155 -15.88 -4.31 -5.70
CA ASP A 155 -14.98 -5.46 -5.73
C ASP A 155 -13.70 -5.21 -4.91
N HIS A 156 -13.00 -6.28 -4.58
CA HIS A 156 -11.66 -6.25 -3.98
C HIS A 156 -11.54 -5.57 -2.60
N ARG A 157 -12.60 -5.59 -1.77
CA ARG A 157 -12.57 -5.13 -0.36
C ARG A 157 -12.07 -3.68 -0.18
N PRO A 158 -12.76 -2.69 -0.77
CA PRO A 158 -12.30 -1.30 -0.72
C PRO A 158 -12.52 -0.60 0.63
N GLU A 159 -13.12 -1.26 1.62
CA GLU A 159 -13.62 -0.64 2.85
C GLU A 159 -12.52 0.05 3.65
N ALA A 160 -11.36 -0.61 3.81
CA ALA A 160 -10.24 -0.05 4.57
C ALA A 160 -9.65 1.19 3.88
N LEU A 161 -9.48 1.15 2.55
CA LEU A 161 -9.01 2.31 1.79
C LEU A 161 -10.03 3.45 1.82
N ARG A 162 -11.32 3.16 1.66
CA ARG A 162 -12.38 4.16 1.79
C ARG A 162 -12.35 4.83 3.16
N ALA A 163 -12.29 4.04 4.24
CA ALA A 163 -12.24 4.56 5.60
C ALA A 163 -11.00 5.45 5.82
N LEU A 164 -9.85 5.07 5.29
CA LEU A 164 -8.62 5.85 5.36
C LEU A 164 -8.77 7.22 4.65
N LEU A 165 -9.33 7.22 3.44
CA LEU A 165 -9.46 8.42 2.58
C LEU A 165 -10.64 9.35 2.96
N THR A 166 -11.56 8.90 3.80
CA THR A 166 -12.72 9.69 4.27
C THR A 166 -12.68 10.00 5.76
N GLY A 167 -11.71 9.45 6.48
CA GLY A 167 -11.52 9.60 7.93
C GLY A 167 -10.30 10.44 8.28
N PRO A 168 -9.16 9.79 8.62
CA PRO A 168 -7.97 10.51 9.08
C PRO A 168 -7.25 11.29 7.97
N LEU A 169 -7.39 10.86 6.73
CA LEU A 169 -6.81 11.52 5.57
C LEU A 169 -7.93 12.00 4.62
N ARG A 170 -7.59 12.99 3.80
CA ARG A 170 -8.43 13.49 2.71
C ARG A 170 -7.70 13.28 1.41
N ASP A 171 -8.36 12.67 0.46
CA ASP A 171 -7.89 12.54 -0.90
C ASP A 171 -7.80 13.92 -1.57
N VAL A 172 -6.61 14.26 -2.03
CA VAL A 172 -6.29 15.53 -2.71
C VAL A 172 -5.79 15.29 -4.14
N GLY A 173 -5.70 14.02 -4.55
CA GLY A 173 -5.32 13.65 -5.91
C GLY A 173 -6.43 13.93 -6.93
N PRO A 174 -6.14 13.80 -8.22
CA PRO A 174 -7.12 14.01 -9.29
C PRO A 174 -8.23 12.95 -9.25
N PRO A 175 -9.45 13.30 -9.67
CA PRO A 175 -10.57 12.35 -9.74
C PRO A 175 -10.47 11.40 -10.94
N ASP A 176 -9.58 11.70 -11.89
CA ASP A 176 -9.45 10.96 -13.14
C ASP A 176 -8.87 9.55 -12.94
N PRO A 177 -9.15 8.60 -13.85
CA PRO A 177 -8.49 7.32 -13.86
C PRO A 177 -6.97 7.45 -13.94
N THR A 178 -6.25 6.66 -13.14
CA THR A 178 -4.79 6.67 -13.07
C THR A 178 -4.14 5.47 -13.74
N VAL A 179 -4.97 4.51 -14.18
CA VAL A 179 -4.52 3.29 -14.87
C VAL A 179 -5.64 2.74 -15.75
N THR A 180 -5.26 1.96 -16.77
CA THR A 180 -6.21 1.12 -17.53
C THR A 180 -5.82 -0.34 -17.39
N TRP A 181 -6.68 -1.13 -16.74
CA TRP A 181 -6.43 -2.56 -16.49
C TRP A 181 -7.13 -3.42 -17.54
N GLY A 182 -6.48 -3.65 -18.67
CA GLY A 182 -6.93 -4.60 -19.67
C GLY A 182 -8.46 -4.63 -19.88
N LYS A 183 -9.10 -5.75 -19.57
CA LYS A 183 -10.55 -5.93 -19.71
C LYS A 183 -11.38 -5.20 -18.65
N SER A 184 -10.78 -4.87 -17.50
CA SER A 184 -11.47 -4.15 -16.41
C SER A 184 -11.62 -2.64 -16.69
N GLY A 185 -10.94 -2.14 -17.71
CA GLY A 185 -11.02 -0.76 -18.15
C GLY A 185 -10.33 0.25 -17.23
N PRO A 186 -10.62 1.55 -17.40
CA PRO A 186 -10.01 2.61 -16.63
C PRO A 186 -10.40 2.53 -15.15
N ALA A 187 -9.45 2.79 -14.26
CA ALA A 187 -9.60 2.76 -12.81
C ALA A 187 -8.72 3.82 -12.14
N ARG A 188 -9.13 4.26 -10.97
CA ARG A 188 -8.34 5.16 -10.14
C ARG A 188 -7.74 4.37 -8.98
N SER A 189 -6.44 4.05 -9.08
CA SER A 189 -5.73 3.23 -8.08
C SER A 189 -4.56 3.93 -7.40
N THR A 190 -4.15 5.10 -7.91
CA THR A 190 -3.08 5.91 -7.32
C THR A 190 -3.65 7.08 -6.55
N PHE A 191 -3.21 7.29 -5.32
CA PHE A 191 -3.75 8.29 -4.41
C PHE A 191 -2.66 9.16 -3.81
N ILE A 192 -2.99 10.45 -3.69
CA ILE A 192 -2.32 11.41 -2.83
C ILE A 192 -3.36 11.84 -1.79
N ALA A 193 -3.12 11.54 -0.52
CA ALA A 193 -4.04 11.93 0.54
C ALA A 193 -3.28 12.59 1.70
N THR A 194 -3.89 13.58 2.31
CA THR A 194 -3.22 14.41 3.34
C THR A 194 -4.05 14.50 4.61
N SER A 195 -3.41 14.86 5.71
CA SER A 195 -4.16 15.30 6.88
C SER A 195 -5.06 16.51 6.53
N PRO A 196 -6.16 16.73 7.27
CA PRO A 196 -7.05 17.86 7.03
C PRO A 196 -6.41 19.25 7.18
N ALA A 197 -5.18 19.33 7.72
CA ALA A 197 -4.44 20.58 7.84
C ALA A 197 -3.98 21.13 6.48
N PHE A 198 -3.81 20.26 5.48
CA PHE A 198 -3.43 20.69 4.13
C PHE A 198 -4.63 21.04 3.29
N LYS A 199 -4.45 22.02 2.42
CA LYS A 199 -5.42 22.44 1.41
C LYS A 199 -4.90 22.05 0.03
N ALA A 200 -5.71 21.36 -0.75
CA ALA A 200 -5.43 21.14 -2.17
C ALA A 200 -5.61 22.44 -2.95
N LEU A 201 -4.64 22.80 -3.76
CA LEU A 201 -4.66 23.94 -4.66
C LEU A 201 -4.97 23.50 -6.09
N ALA A 202 -4.30 22.44 -6.54
CA ALA A 202 -4.49 21.82 -7.85
C ALA A 202 -4.03 20.37 -7.81
N SER A 203 -4.54 19.54 -8.70
CA SER A 203 -4.05 18.19 -8.93
C SER A 203 -4.30 17.75 -10.38
N GLY A 204 -3.61 16.73 -10.83
CA GLY A 204 -3.79 16.22 -12.18
C GLY A 204 -3.01 14.94 -12.45
N THR A 205 -3.18 14.44 -13.68
CA THR A 205 -2.45 13.29 -14.20
C THR A 205 -1.62 13.66 -15.42
N LEU A 206 -0.51 12.95 -15.62
CA LEU A 206 0.24 12.96 -16.88
C LEU A 206 0.38 11.51 -17.34
N SER A 207 -0.10 11.21 -18.52
CA SER A 207 -0.08 9.87 -19.10
C SER A 207 0.89 9.79 -20.26
N ASP A 208 1.76 8.79 -20.21
CA ASP A 208 2.61 8.39 -21.33
C ASP A 208 2.50 6.86 -21.48
N PRO A 209 1.65 6.38 -22.38
CA PRO A 209 1.41 4.93 -22.57
C PRO A 209 2.66 4.16 -23.03
N GLU A 210 3.66 4.84 -23.61
CA GLU A 210 4.93 4.22 -24.01
C GLU A 210 5.84 4.00 -22.80
N ALA A 211 5.77 4.87 -21.79
CA ALA A 211 6.54 4.76 -20.57
C ALA A 211 5.89 3.86 -19.52
N SER A 212 4.57 4.00 -19.30
CA SER A 212 3.84 3.25 -18.27
C SER A 212 2.35 3.19 -18.58
N ARG A 213 1.71 2.08 -18.18
CA ARG A 213 0.24 1.99 -18.16
C ARG A 213 -0.39 2.80 -17.01
N HIS A 214 0.38 3.17 -16.00
CA HIS A 214 -0.04 4.06 -14.93
C HIS A 214 0.32 5.49 -15.27
N ALA A 215 -0.60 6.41 -15.05
CA ALA A 215 -0.33 7.83 -15.13
C ALA A 215 0.53 8.30 -13.94
N LEU A 216 1.38 9.28 -14.16
CA LEU A 216 1.95 10.05 -13.07
C LEU A 216 0.82 10.90 -12.45
N VAL A 217 0.70 10.88 -11.13
CA VAL A 217 -0.28 11.64 -10.37
C VAL A 217 0.45 12.74 -9.60
N TRP A 218 -0.09 13.96 -9.60
CA TRP A 218 0.48 15.09 -8.88
C TRP A 218 -0.59 15.89 -8.14
N ALA A 219 -0.19 16.57 -7.09
CA ALA A 219 -1.01 17.55 -6.39
C ALA A 219 -0.16 18.70 -5.85
N ASP A 220 -0.68 19.92 -5.98
CA ASP A 220 -0.18 21.10 -5.28
C ASP A 220 -0.99 21.29 -4.00
N ILE A 221 -0.29 21.40 -2.88
CA ILE A 221 -0.89 21.53 -1.57
C ILE A 221 -0.26 22.69 -0.80
N SER A 222 -1.02 23.30 0.10
CA SER A 222 -0.53 24.29 1.06
C SER A 222 -0.98 23.92 2.47
N PHE A 223 -0.23 24.42 3.46
CA PHE A 223 -0.70 24.45 4.85
C PHE A 223 -1.79 25.49 5.03
#